data_7815a716940d2a8e7a1472268d7c0b84
#
_entry.id   7815a716940d2a8e7a1472268d7c0b84
#
_cell.length_a   1.000
_cell.length_b   1.000
_cell.length_c   1.000
_cell.angle_alpha   90.00
_cell.angle_beta   90.00
_cell.angle_gamma   90.00
#
_symmetry.space_group_name_H-M   'P 1'
#
loop_
_entity.id
_entity.type
_entity.pdbx_description
1 polymer ?
#
loop_
_entity_poly.entity_id
_entity_poly.type
_entity_poly.pdbx_seq_one_letter_code
_entity_poly.pdbx_strand_id
1 'polypeptide(L)'
;DLVTAELKDSVHPRQRAAMAMAKSDDLINWKLLPATSQPDQGFAETEVFQYEVVDGVPILLFCTAGPNISDERQAEGELGGVYSLPVREDLEDINFEHATLFPRKNIYASRLIQDVDGGWNLIAFINYVDGKFVGELCDPIPVTADPILGLVPKA
;
A
#
# COMPACT_ATOMS: atom_id res chain seq x y z
N ASP A 1 12.37 3.81 -7.83
CA ASP A 1 11.00 3.27 -7.94
C ASP A 1 10.88 1.98 -7.14
N LEU A 2 9.69 1.76 -6.59
CA LEU A 2 9.30 0.56 -5.89
C LEU A 2 8.66 -0.42 -6.89
N VAL A 3 8.98 -1.70 -6.78
CA VAL A 3 8.48 -2.74 -7.66
C VAL A 3 7.92 -3.91 -6.86
N THR A 4 6.83 -4.46 -7.33
CA THR A 4 6.29 -5.73 -6.84
C THR A 4 7.10 -6.89 -7.41
N ALA A 5 7.37 -7.87 -6.58
CA ALA A 5 7.97 -9.15 -6.96
C ALA A 5 7.10 -10.29 -6.43
N GLU A 6 7.16 -11.43 -7.09
CA GLU A 6 6.47 -12.66 -6.69
C GLU A 6 7.48 -13.81 -6.64
N LEU A 7 7.50 -14.56 -5.53
CA LEU A 7 8.31 -15.78 -5.38
C LEU A 7 7.46 -17.01 -5.70
N LYS A 8 7.75 -17.68 -6.82
CA LYS A 8 6.84 -18.67 -7.43
C LYS A 8 6.81 -20.05 -6.78
N ASP A 9 7.84 -20.51 -6.11
CA ASP A 9 8.01 -21.96 -5.90
C ASP A 9 8.04 -22.45 -4.44
N SER A 10 7.96 -21.58 -3.43
CA SER A 10 8.14 -22.00 -2.03
C SER A 10 7.08 -21.52 -1.03
N VAL A 11 6.14 -20.67 -1.45
CA VAL A 11 5.17 -20.02 -0.55
C VAL A 11 3.75 -20.21 -1.10
N HIS A 12 2.76 -20.25 -0.20
CA HIS A 12 1.34 -20.30 -0.58
C HIS A 12 1.00 -19.20 -1.59
N PRO A 13 0.23 -19.46 -2.65
CA PRO A 13 -0.07 -18.49 -3.71
C PRO A 13 -0.55 -17.12 -3.22
N ARG A 14 -1.28 -17.06 -2.10
CA ARG A 14 -1.78 -15.82 -1.50
C ARG A 14 -0.82 -15.12 -0.54
N GLN A 15 0.44 -15.56 -0.49
CA GLN A 15 1.47 -15.02 0.40
C GLN A 15 2.79 -14.73 -0.33
N ARG A 16 2.75 -14.59 -1.64
CA ARG A 16 3.95 -14.50 -2.49
C ARG A 16 4.45 -13.08 -2.73
N ALA A 17 3.72 -12.06 -2.28
CA ALA A 17 4.14 -10.69 -2.48
C ALA A 17 5.48 -10.42 -1.78
N ALA A 18 6.37 -9.80 -2.50
CA ALA A 18 7.60 -9.22 -1.98
C ALA A 18 7.83 -7.87 -2.66
N MET A 19 8.45 -6.94 -1.97
CA MET A 19 8.79 -5.63 -2.50
C MET A 19 10.30 -5.54 -2.74
N ALA A 20 10.67 -4.92 -3.84
CA ALA A 20 12.05 -4.56 -4.14
C ALA A 20 12.11 -3.11 -4.64
N MET A 21 13.31 -2.56 -4.72
CA MET A 21 13.56 -1.24 -5.28
C MET A 21 14.41 -1.34 -6.54
N ALA A 22 14.16 -0.44 -7.49
CA ALA A 22 15.05 -0.21 -8.61
C ALA A 22 15.59 1.22 -8.55
N LYS A 23 16.88 1.38 -8.81
CA LYS A 23 17.58 2.67 -8.82
C LYS A 23 18.11 3.00 -10.21
N SER A 24 17.97 4.26 -10.61
CA SER A 24 18.54 4.80 -11.83
C SER A 24 19.10 6.20 -11.57
N ASP A 25 20.20 6.54 -12.22
CA ASP A 25 20.80 7.89 -12.19
C ASP A 25 20.40 8.70 -13.45
N ASP A 26 19.83 8.04 -14.48
CA ASP A 26 19.51 8.64 -15.78
C ASP A 26 18.08 8.35 -16.28
N LEU A 27 17.25 7.62 -15.49
CA LEU A 27 15.89 7.17 -15.82
C LEU A 27 15.79 6.22 -17.03
N ILE A 28 16.93 5.75 -17.56
CA ILE A 28 17.04 4.84 -18.69
C ILE A 28 17.60 3.49 -18.23
N ASN A 29 18.70 3.54 -17.51
CA ASN A 29 19.40 2.36 -17.01
C ASN A 29 19.02 2.12 -15.55
N TRP A 30 18.31 1.04 -15.28
CA TRP A 30 17.81 0.69 -13.95
C TRP A 30 18.55 -0.49 -13.35
N LYS A 31 18.94 -0.35 -12.10
CA LYS A 31 19.53 -1.43 -11.31
C LYS A 31 18.53 -1.90 -10.26
N LEU A 32 18.13 -3.17 -10.35
CA LEU A 32 17.34 -3.81 -9.32
C LEU A 32 18.20 -4.00 -8.06
N LEU A 33 17.66 -3.61 -6.92
CA LEU A 33 18.24 -3.81 -5.60
C LEU A 33 17.66 -5.10 -4.97
N PRO A 34 18.27 -5.61 -3.88
CA PRO A 34 17.69 -6.72 -3.12
C PRO A 34 16.24 -6.42 -2.68
N ALA A 35 15.45 -7.47 -2.48
CA ALA A 35 14.11 -7.33 -1.92
C ALA A 35 14.18 -6.68 -0.53
N THR A 36 13.28 -5.74 -0.28
CA THR A 36 13.16 -4.99 0.98
C THR A 36 12.10 -5.57 1.90
N SER A 37 11.33 -6.54 1.43
CA SER A 37 10.42 -7.34 2.24
C SER A 37 10.58 -8.82 1.93
N GLN A 38 10.03 -9.67 2.80
CA GLN A 38 9.97 -11.11 2.61
C GLN A 38 8.58 -11.52 2.14
N PRO A 39 8.42 -12.67 1.47
CA PRO A 39 7.11 -13.27 1.25
C PRO A 39 6.53 -13.80 2.57
N ASP A 40 5.32 -14.35 2.51
CA ASP A 40 4.62 -14.95 3.66
C ASP A 40 4.17 -13.92 4.70
N GLN A 41 3.78 -12.74 4.22
CA GLN A 41 3.35 -11.60 5.05
C GLN A 41 1.88 -11.20 4.79
N GLY A 42 1.06 -12.16 4.34
CA GLY A 42 -0.38 -11.98 4.25
C GLY A 42 -0.91 -11.45 2.91
N PHE A 43 -0.06 -11.34 1.88
CA PHE A 43 -0.45 -10.83 0.56
C PHE A 43 0.13 -11.69 -0.57
N ALA A 44 -0.67 -11.89 -1.64
CA ALA A 44 -0.22 -12.50 -2.89
C ALA A 44 0.39 -11.46 -3.83
N GLU A 45 -0.18 -10.26 -3.83
CA GLU A 45 0.20 -9.16 -4.70
C GLU A 45 -0.04 -7.84 -3.99
N THR A 46 0.91 -6.92 -4.14
CA THR A 46 0.85 -5.55 -3.63
C THR A 46 1.23 -4.60 -4.77
N GLU A 47 0.48 -3.52 -4.94
CA GLU A 47 0.64 -2.63 -6.08
C GLU A 47 0.41 -1.16 -5.72
N VAL A 48 0.73 -0.26 -6.65
CA VAL A 48 0.47 1.19 -6.52
C VAL A 48 1.18 1.81 -5.31
N PHE A 49 2.43 1.43 -5.11
CA PHE A 49 3.22 1.93 -3.98
C PHE A 49 3.44 3.44 -4.00
N GLN A 50 3.41 4.04 -2.82
CA GLN A 50 3.89 5.38 -2.55
C GLN A 50 4.53 5.44 -1.17
N TYR A 51 5.67 6.12 -1.08
CA TYR A 51 6.34 6.44 0.18
C TYR A 51 6.26 7.94 0.42
N GLU A 52 5.83 8.34 1.63
CA GLU A 52 5.78 9.73 2.07
C GLU A 52 6.08 9.83 3.56
N VAL A 53 6.57 11.00 3.99
CA VAL A 53 6.66 11.33 5.41
C VAL A 53 5.45 12.18 5.79
N VAL A 54 4.45 11.56 6.40
CA VAL A 54 3.18 12.17 6.78
C VAL A 54 3.25 12.58 8.25
N ASP A 55 3.17 13.87 8.53
CA ASP A 55 3.23 14.45 9.88
C ASP A 55 4.42 13.94 10.72
N GLY A 56 5.57 13.74 10.05
CA GLY A 56 6.81 13.25 10.67
C GLY A 56 6.94 11.73 10.77
N VAL A 57 5.96 10.96 10.29
CA VAL A 57 5.99 9.49 10.28
C VAL A 57 6.21 8.99 8.84
N PRO A 58 7.28 8.22 8.56
CA PRO A 58 7.46 7.58 7.26
C PRO A 58 6.41 6.51 7.03
N ILE A 59 5.62 6.65 5.96
CA ILE A 59 4.52 5.77 5.59
C ILE A 59 4.76 5.16 4.22
N LEU A 60 4.59 3.86 4.13
CA LEU A 60 4.42 3.14 2.86
C LEU A 60 2.92 2.88 2.64
N LEU A 61 2.42 3.36 1.50
CA LEU A 61 1.07 3.16 1.01
C LEU A 61 1.08 2.16 -0.14
N PHE A 62 0.10 1.27 -0.18
CA PHE A 62 -0.09 0.33 -1.30
C PHE A 62 -1.54 -0.11 -1.41
N CYS A 63 -1.85 -0.81 -2.50
CA CYS A 63 -3.16 -1.41 -2.72
C CYS A 63 -3.02 -2.91 -2.96
N THR A 64 -4.07 -3.66 -2.64
CA THR A 64 -4.22 -5.07 -3.01
C THR A 64 -5.67 -5.40 -3.27
N ALA A 65 -5.93 -6.30 -4.21
CA ALA A 65 -7.28 -6.78 -4.49
C ALA A 65 -7.71 -7.85 -3.47
N GLY A 66 -9.01 -7.99 -3.22
CA GLY A 66 -9.54 -8.96 -2.25
C GLY A 66 -9.04 -10.40 -2.44
N PRO A 67 -8.97 -10.95 -3.67
CA PRO A 67 -8.41 -12.28 -3.92
C PRO A 67 -6.92 -12.43 -3.58
N ASN A 68 -6.21 -11.33 -3.42
CA ASN A 68 -4.77 -11.28 -3.19
C ASN A 68 -4.36 -11.09 -1.73
N ILE A 69 -5.31 -11.10 -0.79
CA ILE A 69 -5.03 -11.18 0.65
C ILE A 69 -5.09 -12.62 1.13
N SER A 70 -4.30 -12.96 2.14
CA SER A 70 -4.23 -14.32 2.69
C SER A 70 -5.56 -14.80 3.31
N ASP A 71 -5.70 -16.10 3.47
CA ASP A 71 -6.90 -16.69 4.07
C ASP A 71 -7.08 -16.25 5.54
N GLU A 72 -5.97 -16.05 6.25
CA GLU A 72 -5.95 -15.56 7.63
C GLU A 72 -6.53 -14.15 7.72
N ARG A 73 -6.03 -13.21 6.90
CA ARG A 73 -6.54 -11.82 6.85
C ARG A 73 -8.01 -11.78 6.43
N GLN A 74 -8.42 -12.63 5.49
CA GLN A 74 -9.84 -12.73 5.09
C GLN A 74 -10.71 -13.25 6.23
N ALA A 75 -10.22 -14.22 7.02
CA ALA A 75 -10.93 -14.75 8.18
C ALA A 75 -11.11 -13.72 9.30
N GLU A 76 -10.19 -12.76 9.40
CA GLU A 76 -10.27 -11.58 10.29
C GLU A 76 -11.21 -10.48 9.75
N GLY A 77 -11.76 -10.67 8.56
CA GLY A 77 -12.69 -9.75 7.91
C GLY A 77 -12.04 -8.64 7.11
N GLU A 78 -10.74 -8.75 6.82
CA GLU A 78 -10.08 -7.81 5.92
C GLU A 78 -10.55 -7.98 4.47
N LEU A 79 -10.46 -6.90 3.73
CA LEU A 79 -10.89 -6.78 2.35
C LEU A 79 -9.73 -6.25 1.50
N GLY A 80 -9.84 -6.41 0.18
CA GLY A 80 -9.01 -5.63 -0.72
C GLY A 80 -9.28 -4.14 -0.60
N GLY A 81 -8.27 -3.32 -0.88
CA GLY A 81 -8.36 -1.87 -0.78
C GLY A 81 -7.00 -1.19 -0.64
N VAL A 82 -7.01 -0.08 0.06
CA VAL A 82 -5.84 0.73 0.36
C VAL A 82 -5.28 0.33 1.72
N TYR A 83 -4.01 -0.04 1.75
CA TYR A 83 -3.27 -0.39 2.96
C TYR A 83 -2.13 0.58 3.19
N SER A 84 -1.73 0.72 4.44
CA SER A 84 -0.55 1.47 4.81
C SER A 84 0.15 0.86 6.02
N LEU A 85 1.42 1.15 6.16
CA LEU A 85 2.20 0.82 7.36
C LEU A 85 3.27 1.87 7.59
N PRO A 86 3.64 2.13 8.86
CA PRO A 86 4.85 2.87 9.17
C PRO A 86 6.07 2.06 8.75
N VAL A 87 7.06 2.74 8.19
CA VAL A 87 8.30 2.11 7.73
C VAL A 87 9.52 2.90 8.19
N ARG A 88 10.69 2.34 8.02
CA ARG A 88 11.95 3.06 8.18
C ARG A 88 12.18 3.98 6.98
N GLU A 89 12.89 5.09 7.18
CA GLU A 89 13.23 6.03 6.09
C GLU A 89 14.08 5.40 4.98
N ASP A 90 14.90 4.40 5.32
CA ASP A 90 15.73 3.67 4.37
C ASP A 90 14.98 2.59 3.57
N LEU A 91 13.71 2.33 3.92
CA LEU A 91 12.85 1.29 3.34
C LEU A 91 13.46 -0.13 3.44
N GLU A 92 14.29 -0.37 4.45
CA GLU A 92 14.81 -1.71 4.77
C GLU A 92 13.87 -2.45 5.73
N ASP A 93 13.86 -3.78 5.64
CA ASP A 93 13.12 -4.68 6.52
C ASP A 93 11.61 -4.37 6.62
N ILE A 94 10.97 -4.12 5.49
CA ILE A 94 9.54 -3.85 5.44
C ILE A 94 8.78 -5.15 5.79
N ASN A 95 7.92 -5.08 6.80
CA ASN A 95 7.06 -6.18 7.22
C ASN A 95 5.58 -5.86 6.96
N PHE A 96 5.03 -6.44 5.89
CA PHE A 96 3.63 -6.25 5.49
C PHE A 96 2.60 -6.85 6.47
N GLU A 97 3.01 -7.71 7.42
CA GLU A 97 2.09 -8.17 8.49
C GLU A 97 1.54 -7.00 9.30
N HIS A 98 2.33 -5.91 9.43
CA HIS A 98 1.92 -4.70 10.15
C HIS A 98 1.06 -3.75 9.32
N ALA A 99 0.78 -4.08 8.07
CA ALA A 99 -0.04 -3.23 7.22
C ALA A 99 -1.51 -3.21 7.69
N THR A 100 -2.07 -2.02 7.78
CA THR A 100 -3.45 -1.77 8.21
C THR A 100 -4.30 -1.32 7.02
N LEU A 101 -5.48 -1.91 6.87
CA LEU A 101 -6.46 -1.48 5.88
C LEU A 101 -7.03 -0.10 6.25
N PHE A 102 -6.97 0.85 5.32
CA PHE A 102 -7.58 2.16 5.49
C PHE A 102 -9.11 2.04 5.66
N PRO A 103 -9.73 2.71 6.66
CA PRO A 103 -11.11 2.45 7.06
C PRO A 103 -12.15 3.07 6.12
N ARG A 104 -11.93 2.99 4.80
CA ARG A 104 -12.91 3.37 3.78
C ARG A 104 -13.00 2.28 2.72
N LYS A 105 -14.19 1.70 2.60
CA LYS A 105 -14.47 0.66 1.62
C LYS A 105 -14.54 1.24 0.20
N ASN A 106 -14.36 0.36 -0.79
CA ASN A 106 -14.54 0.61 -2.22
C ASN A 106 -13.55 1.61 -2.83
N ILE A 107 -12.44 1.94 -2.15
CA ILE A 107 -11.37 2.76 -2.72
C ILE A 107 -10.17 1.91 -3.11
N TYR A 108 -9.50 2.33 -4.20
CA TYR A 108 -8.36 1.63 -4.78
C TYR A 108 -7.42 2.59 -5.52
N ALA A 109 -6.21 2.12 -5.86
CA ALA A 109 -5.22 2.88 -6.64
C ALA A 109 -5.02 4.31 -6.13
N SER A 110 -4.75 4.43 -4.84
CA SER A 110 -4.71 5.70 -4.13
C SER A 110 -3.37 6.44 -4.28
N ARG A 111 -3.42 7.74 -3.98
CA ARG A 111 -2.26 8.61 -3.84
C ARG A 111 -2.42 9.56 -2.65
N LEU A 112 -1.33 9.77 -1.93
CA LEU A 112 -1.20 10.86 -0.97
C LEU A 112 -0.78 12.13 -1.69
N ILE A 113 -1.46 13.23 -1.38
CA ILE A 113 -1.16 14.56 -1.89
C ILE A 113 -1.21 15.56 -0.74
N GLN A 114 -0.52 16.67 -0.88
CA GLN A 114 -0.69 17.82 0.00
C GLN A 114 -1.62 18.84 -0.64
N ASP A 115 -2.48 19.46 0.17
CA ASP A 115 -3.24 20.64 -0.22
C ASP A 115 -2.37 21.90 -0.19
N VAL A 116 -2.96 23.02 -0.53
CA VAL A 116 -2.26 24.31 -0.60
C VAL A 116 -1.77 24.83 0.76
N ASP A 117 -2.33 24.34 1.85
CA ASP A 117 -1.96 24.66 3.22
C ASP A 117 -0.97 23.62 3.83
N GLY A 118 -0.59 22.63 3.04
CA GLY A 118 0.33 21.55 3.44
C GLY A 118 -0.35 20.39 4.17
N GLY A 119 -1.68 20.37 4.24
CA GLY A 119 -2.44 19.26 4.82
C GLY A 119 -2.41 18.02 3.94
N TRP A 120 -2.24 16.84 4.55
CA TRP A 120 -2.23 15.58 3.82
C TRP A 120 -3.64 15.09 3.49
N ASN A 121 -3.82 14.65 2.26
CA ASN A 121 -5.07 14.09 1.75
C ASN A 121 -4.80 12.80 0.96
N LEU A 122 -5.72 11.83 1.10
CA LEU A 122 -5.76 10.64 0.27
C LEU A 122 -6.77 10.84 -0.86
N ILE A 123 -6.33 10.65 -2.11
CA ILE A 123 -7.20 10.53 -3.28
C ILE A 123 -7.14 9.10 -3.77
N ALA A 124 -8.27 8.54 -4.16
CA ALA A 124 -8.37 7.17 -4.64
C ALA A 124 -9.49 7.01 -5.67
N PHE A 125 -9.43 5.94 -6.46
CA PHE A 125 -10.56 5.52 -7.27
C PHE A 125 -11.64 4.87 -6.42
N ILE A 126 -12.90 5.21 -6.70
CA ILE A 126 -14.06 4.44 -6.28
C ILE A 126 -14.38 3.46 -7.41
N ASN A 127 -14.01 2.20 -7.22
CA ASN A 127 -14.16 1.19 -8.28
C ASN A 127 -15.62 0.74 -8.41
N TYR A 128 -16.25 0.36 -7.29
CA TYR A 128 -17.59 -0.24 -7.29
C TYR A 128 -18.48 0.41 -6.24
N VAL A 129 -19.73 0.70 -6.63
CA VAL A 129 -20.83 1.06 -5.73
C VAL A 129 -22.00 0.11 -6.00
N ASP A 130 -22.49 -0.57 -4.98
CA ASP A 130 -23.59 -1.56 -5.08
C ASP A 130 -23.37 -2.61 -6.19
N GLY A 131 -22.13 -3.09 -6.32
CA GLY A 131 -21.74 -4.09 -7.32
C GLY A 131 -21.61 -3.57 -8.75
N LYS A 132 -21.78 -2.26 -8.98
CA LYS A 132 -21.60 -1.63 -10.29
C LYS A 132 -20.26 -0.89 -10.33
N PHE A 133 -19.52 -1.06 -11.40
CA PHE A 133 -18.32 -0.29 -11.65
C PHE A 133 -18.68 1.17 -11.95
N VAL A 134 -18.08 2.10 -11.21
CA VAL A 134 -18.25 3.57 -11.39
C VAL A 134 -17.00 4.22 -11.94
N GLY A 135 -15.82 3.85 -11.44
CA GLY A 135 -14.54 4.35 -11.94
C GLY A 135 -14.35 5.86 -11.73
N GLU A 136 -14.80 6.40 -10.60
CA GLU A 136 -14.69 7.79 -10.23
C GLU A 136 -13.53 8.03 -9.28
N LEU A 137 -12.99 9.26 -9.25
CA LEU A 137 -12.12 9.71 -8.17
C LEU A 137 -12.97 10.13 -6.98
N CYS A 138 -12.55 9.70 -5.78
CA CYS A 138 -13.19 10.21 -4.57
C CYS A 138 -12.78 11.65 -4.29
N ASP A 139 -13.61 12.37 -3.51
CA ASP A 139 -13.17 13.63 -2.91
C ASP A 139 -11.92 13.39 -2.03
N PRO A 140 -11.02 14.39 -1.93
CA PRO A 140 -9.87 14.33 -1.06
C PRO A 140 -10.28 13.97 0.38
N ILE A 141 -9.64 12.97 0.95
CA ILE A 141 -9.88 12.52 2.32
C ILE A 141 -8.74 13.05 3.17
N PRO A 142 -8.98 14.02 4.08
CA PRO A 142 -7.96 14.48 5.02
C PRO A 142 -7.43 13.33 5.85
N VAL A 143 -6.10 13.21 5.94
CA VAL A 143 -5.42 12.12 6.65
C VAL A 143 -4.29 12.65 7.52
N THR A 144 -3.93 11.84 8.50
CA THR A 144 -2.71 11.99 9.30
C THR A 144 -2.05 10.62 9.46
N ALA A 145 -0.87 10.56 10.02
CA ALA A 145 -0.19 9.31 10.30
C ALA A 145 -0.22 8.97 11.79
N ASP A 146 -0.49 7.70 12.08
CA ASP A 146 -0.28 7.07 13.38
C ASP A 146 0.97 6.20 13.31
N PRO A 147 1.90 6.27 14.29
CA PRO A 147 3.16 5.54 14.25
C PRO A 147 3.02 4.01 14.39
N ILE A 148 1.81 3.50 14.65
CA ILE A 148 1.52 2.06 14.77
C ILE A 148 0.58 1.62 13.65
N LEU A 149 -0.50 2.37 13.43
CA LEU A 149 -1.56 1.99 12.48
C LEU A 149 -1.29 2.44 11.04
N GLY A 150 -0.31 3.32 10.82
CA GLY A 150 -0.07 3.90 9.52
C GLY A 150 -1.01 5.08 9.25
N LEU A 151 -1.63 5.12 8.08
CA LEU A 151 -2.47 6.23 7.66
C LEU A 151 -3.88 6.12 8.26
N VAL A 152 -4.33 7.20 8.89
CA VAL A 152 -5.67 7.28 9.48
C VAL A 152 -6.41 8.54 9.01
N PRO A 153 -7.76 8.50 8.90
CA PRO A 153 -8.54 9.71 8.60
C PRO A 153 -8.32 10.77 9.69
N LYS A 154 -8.18 12.01 9.26
CA LYS A 154 -8.14 13.16 10.16
C LYS A 154 -9.57 13.48 10.61
N ALA A 155 -9.76 13.61 11.92
CA ALA A 155 -11.05 13.93 12.52
C ALA A 155 -11.51 15.35 12.21
#